data_80660abada9cc7ae09ae396da4df1f46
#
_entry.id   80660abada9cc7ae09ae396da4df1f46
#
_cell.length_a   1.000
_cell.length_b   1.000
_cell.length_c   1.000
_cell.angle_alpha   90.00
_cell.angle_beta   90.00
_cell.angle_gamma   90.00
#
_symmetry.space_group_name_H-M   'P 1'
#
loop_
_entity.id
_entity.type
_entity.pdbx_description
1 polymer ?
#
loop_
_entity_poly.entity_id
_entity_poly.type
_entity_poly.pdbx_seq_one_letter_code
_entity_poly.pdbx_strand_id
1 'polypeptide(L)'
;MAQVIFAGIDVSASKLDLVCIDENGKQLSPSTSFSNNAEGANALVDALVSLATKSNVSQLNLGLEATSIFSIPLRDFLLDAPQLKPYSVQVYEINPSLVSGFKKAFGSRLPKTDALDAYIIAERLRFGHLTPYSREVSVTAPLRQLTRLRLHLVELLVDEKN
;
A
#
# COMPACT_ATOMS: atom_id res chain seq x y z
N MET A 1 -1.87 -21.06 -15.15
CA MET A 1 -2.44 -20.45 -13.90
C MET A 1 -2.24 -18.95 -14.03
N ALA A 2 -3.23 -18.14 -13.70
CA ALA A 2 -3.04 -16.68 -13.70
C ALA A 2 -2.01 -16.33 -12.64
N GLN A 3 -0.86 -15.81 -13.03
CA GLN A 3 0.14 -15.33 -12.10
C GLN A 3 -0.38 -14.05 -11.43
N VAL A 4 -0.15 -13.90 -10.15
CA VAL A 4 -0.57 -12.75 -9.34
C VAL A 4 0.66 -11.99 -8.86
N ILE A 5 0.61 -10.65 -8.95
CA ILE A 5 1.58 -9.78 -8.29
C ILE A 5 0.97 -9.28 -6.98
N PHE A 6 1.73 -9.41 -5.91
CA PHE A 6 1.43 -8.80 -4.61
C PHE A 6 2.34 -7.59 -4.43
N ALA A 7 1.76 -6.41 -4.45
CA ALA A 7 2.48 -5.15 -4.30
C ALA A 7 2.20 -4.56 -2.92
N GLY A 8 3.23 -4.42 -2.12
CA GLY A 8 3.18 -3.70 -0.85
C GLY A 8 3.64 -2.26 -1.05
N ILE A 9 2.87 -1.33 -0.53
CA ILE A 9 3.14 0.10 -0.64
C ILE A 9 3.16 0.68 0.77
N ASP A 10 4.35 1.08 1.21
CA ASP A 10 4.50 1.87 2.43
C ASP A 10 4.32 3.36 2.11
N VAL A 11 3.44 4.02 2.87
CA VAL A 11 3.01 5.40 2.58
C VAL A 11 3.39 6.31 3.74
N SER A 12 4.30 7.24 3.47
CA SER A 12 4.63 8.34 4.36
C SER A 12 4.11 9.69 3.83
N ALA A 13 4.28 10.75 4.59
CA ALA A 13 3.85 12.09 4.17
C ALA A 13 4.48 12.54 2.84
N SER A 14 5.74 12.15 2.57
CA SER A 14 6.51 12.60 1.40
C SER A 14 6.87 11.50 0.40
N LYS A 15 6.75 10.22 0.78
CA LYS A 15 7.25 9.08 0.01
C LYS A 15 6.24 7.95 -0.09
N LEU A 16 6.34 7.23 -1.20
CA LEU A 16 5.67 5.96 -1.47
C LEU A 16 6.76 4.93 -1.78
N ASP A 17 6.94 3.93 -0.94
CA ASP A 17 7.90 2.86 -1.17
C ASP A 17 7.17 1.60 -1.66
N LEU A 18 7.54 1.11 -2.84
CA LEU A 18 6.90 -0.01 -3.54
C LEU A 18 7.81 -1.22 -3.55
N VAL A 19 7.27 -2.37 -3.17
CA VAL A 19 7.86 -3.69 -3.36
C VAL A 19 6.82 -4.62 -3.99
N CYS A 20 7.22 -5.34 -5.04
CA CYS A 20 6.40 -6.32 -5.72
C CYS A 20 7.00 -7.71 -5.59
N ILE A 21 6.18 -8.69 -5.20
CA ILE A 21 6.56 -10.09 -5.07
C ILE A 21 5.60 -11.00 -5.86
N ASP A 22 6.07 -12.18 -6.21
CA ASP A 22 5.26 -13.23 -6.82
C ASP A 22 4.56 -14.11 -5.77
N GLU A 23 3.84 -15.13 -6.22
CA GLU A 23 3.14 -16.10 -5.38
C GLU A 23 4.08 -16.90 -4.44
N ASN A 24 5.36 -16.98 -4.77
CA ASN A 24 6.37 -17.68 -3.98
C ASN A 24 7.10 -16.75 -2.98
N GLY A 25 6.74 -15.45 -2.96
CA GLY A 25 7.41 -14.44 -2.13
C GLY A 25 8.73 -13.92 -2.73
N LYS A 26 9.03 -14.28 -3.99
CA LYS A 26 10.20 -13.77 -4.68
C LYS A 26 9.96 -12.36 -5.17
N GLN A 27 10.86 -11.46 -4.82
CA GLN A 27 10.81 -10.08 -5.29
C GLN A 27 11.05 -10.01 -6.81
N LEU A 28 10.14 -9.31 -7.51
CA LEU A 28 10.10 -9.25 -8.97
C LEU A 28 10.92 -8.08 -9.54
N SER A 29 11.14 -7.04 -8.73
CA SER A 29 11.93 -5.85 -9.09
C SER A 29 12.61 -5.29 -7.84
N PRO A 30 13.68 -4.50 -7.97
CA PRO A 30 14.19 -3.71 -6.85
C PRO A 30 13.08 -2.87 -6.21
N SER A 31 13.19 -2.60 -4.91
CA SER A 31 12.31 -1.63 -4.25
C SER A 31 12.48 -0.26 -4.90
N THR A 32 11.37 0.45 -5.10
CA THR A 32 11.35 1.74 -5.76
C THR A 32 10.61 2.74 -4.91
N SER A 33 11.18 3.93 -4.74
CA SER A 33 10.56 5.04 -4.01
C SER A 33 10.05 6.09 -4.98
N PHE A 34 8.85 6.63 -4.68
CA PHE A 34 8.20 7.70 -5.42
C PHE A 34 7.82 8.82 -4.44
N SER A 35 7.63 10.03 -4.94
CA SER A 35 7.07 11.12 -4.14
C SER A 35 5.60 10.88 -3.83
N ASN A 36 5.14 11.22 -2.63
CA ASN A 36 3.71 11.13 -2.29
C ASN A 36 2.96 12.37 -2.82
N ASN A 37 2.82 12.44 -4.14
CA ASN A 37 2.08 13.45 -4.89
C ASN A 37 1.49 12.83 -6.16
N ALA A 38 0.78 13.61 -6.97
CA ALA A 38 0.14 13.13 -8.18
C ALA A 38 1.13 12.55 -9.21
N GLU A 39 2.32 13.14 -9.34
CA GLU A 39 3.36 12.66 -10.27
C GLU A 39 3.92 11.32 -9.81
N GLY A 40 4.25 11.20 -8.52
CA GLY A 40 4.75 9.95 -7.96
C GLY A 40 3.71 8.83 -7.96
N ALA A 41 2.43 9.14 -7.75
CA ALA A 41 1.34 8.17 -7.86
C ALA A 41 1.18 7.65 -9.29
N ASN A 42 1.29 8.52 -10.31
CA ASN A 42 1.30 8.10 -11.72
C ASN A 42 2.52 7.23 -12.04
N ALA A 43 3.73 7.63 -11.60
CA ALA A 43 4.95 6.86 -11.82
C ALA A 43 4.89 5.47 -11.15
N LEU A 44 4.27 5.37 -9.97
CA LEU A 44 4.02 4.11 -9.28
C LEU A 44 3.09 3.21 -10.11
N VAL A 45 1.99 3.76 -10.64
CA VAL A 45 1.08 3.01 -11.53
C VAL A 45 1.79 2.55 -12.79
N ASP A 46 2.60 3.40 -13.43
CA ASP A 46 3.37 3.03 -14.62
C ASP A 46 4.37 1.90 -14.33
N ALA A 47 5.00 1.91 -13.15
CA ALA A 47 5.88 0.84 -12.70
C ALA A 47 5.12 -0.49 -12.52
N LEU A 48 3.93 -0.46 -11.91
CA LEU A 48 3.07 -1.63 -11.75
C LEU A 48 2.63 -2.21 -13.10
N VAL A 49 2.17 -1.36 -14.02
CA VAL A 49 1.76 -1.76 -15.39
C VAL A 49 2.93 -2.35 -16.16
N SER A 50 4.09 -1.71 -16.12
CA SER A 50 5.32 -2.21 -16.77
C SER A 50 5.71 -3.60 -16.25
N LEU A 51 5.65 -3.80 -14.93
CA LEU A 51 5.97 -5.07 -14.29
C LEU A 51 4.95 -6.15 -14.65
N ALA A 52 3.66 -5.83 -14.58
CA ALA A 52 2.57 -6.75 -14.95
C ALA A 52 2.69 -7.21 -16.41
N THR A 53 2.97 -6.28 -17.32
CA THR A 53 3.18 -6.57 -18.75
C THR A 53 4.39 -7.48 -18.96
N LYS A 54 5.53 -7.15 -18.35
CA LYS A 54 6.76 -7.98 -18.45
C LYS A 54 6.58 -9.39 -17.91
N SER A 55 5.81 -9.53 -16.85
CA SER A 55 5.56 -10.80 -16.17
C SER A 55 4.36 -11.56 -16.76
N ASN A 56 3.68 -10.99 -17.76
CA ASN A 56 2.44 -11.50 -18.35
C ASN A 56 1.37 -11.84 -17.30
N VAL A 57 1.17 -10.93 -16.34
CA VAL A 57 0.28 -11.08 -15.21
C VAL A 57 -0.98 -10.28 -15.44
N SER A 58 -2.12 -10.85 -15.10
CA SER A 58 -3.43 -10.20 -15.24
C SER A 58 -4.06 -9.78 -13.91
N GLN A 59 -3.52 -10.22 -12.77
CA GLN A 59 -4.05 -9.90 -11.44
C GLN A 59 -3.01 -9.15 -10.59
N LEU A 60 -3.44 -8.02 -10.02
CA LEU A 60 -2.64 -7.18 -9.14
C LEU A 60 -3.35 -7.02 -7.79
N ASN A 61 -2.72 -7.47 -6.73
CA ASN A 61 -3.15 -7.26 -5.36
C ASN A 61 -2.26 -6.17 -4.74
N LEU A 62 -2.85 -5.03 -4.39
CA LEU A 62 -2.15 -3.84 -3.90
C LEU A 62 -2.47 -3.62 -2.43
N GLY A 63 -1.47 -3.70 -1.56
CA GLY A 63 -1.61 -3.52 -0.11
C GLY A 63 -1.04 -2.19 0.35
N LEU A 64 -1.81 -1.46 1.18
CA LEU A 64 -1.38 -0.25 1.86
C LEU A 64 -1.64 -0.41 3.36
N GLU A 65 -0.76 0.14 4.19
CA GLU A 65 -1.02 0.19 5.61
C GLU A 65 -2.03 1.30 5.95
N ALA A 66 -3.08 0.96 6.71
CA ALA A 66 -4.17 1.87 7.08
C ALA A 66 -3.80 2.81 8.24
N THR A 67 -2.57 3.33 8.26
CA THR A 67 -2.02 4.09 9.40
C THR A 67 -2.34 5.57 9.37
N SER A 68 -2.52 6.17 8.20
CA SER A 68 -2.54 7.63 8.12
C SER A 68 -3.54 8.17 7.10
N ILE A 69 -3.82 9.46 7.22
CA ILE A 69 -4.56 10.23 6.22
C ILE A 69 -3.82 10.27 4.87
N PHE A 70 -2.52 9.98 4.86
CA PHE A 70 -1.68 10.03 3.66
C PHE A 70 -1.90 8.86 2.69
N SER A 71 -2.41 7.71 3.18
CA SER A 71 -2.71 6.54 2.33
C SER A 71 -4.04 6.67 1.58
N ILE A 72 -4.98 7.47 2.09
CA ILE A 72 -6.33 7.61 1.52
C ILE A 72 -6.31 8.14 0.08
N PRO A 73 -5.60 9.25 -0.24
CA PRO A 73 -5.54 9.76 -1.61
C PRO A 73 -4.94 8.75 -2.58
N LEU A 74 -3.88 8.05 -2.17
CA LEU A 74 -3.27 7.03 -3.02
C LEU A 74 -4.19 5.84 -3.25
N ARG A 75 -4.86 5.34 -2.20
CA ARG A 75 -5.84 4.26 -2.32
C ARG A 75 -6.92 4.61 -3.35
N ASP A 76 -7.52 5.80 -3.21
CA ASP A 76 -8.59 6.24 -4.08
C ASP A 76 -8.10 6.44 -5.52
N PHE A 77 -6.88 6.95 -5.68
CA PHE A 77 -6.22 7.07 -6.98
C PHE A 77 -5.99 5.69 -7.65
N LEU A 78 -5.50 4.70 -6.91
CA LEU A 78 -5.27 3.33 -7.43
C LEU A 78 -6.55 2.65 -7.88
N LEU A 79 -7.67 2.88 -7.17
CA LEU A 79 -8.99 2.35 -7.55
C LEU A 79 -9.54 2.96 -8.85
N ASP A 80 -9.18 4.21 -9.14
CA ASP A 80 -9.69 4.95 -10.30
C ASP A 80 -8.71 4.99 -11.47
N ALA A 81 -7.45 4.58 -11.29
CA ALA A 81 -6.41 4.68 -12.30
C ALA A 81 -6.80 3.96 -13.61
N PRO A 82 -6.97 4.68 -14.73
CA PRO A 82 -7.39 4.08 -15.99
C PRO A 82 -6.40 3.04 -16.52
N GLN A 83 -5.10 3.22 -16.25
CA GLN A 83 -4.03 2.33 -16.67
C GLN A 83 -4.12 0.95 -16.02
N LEU A 84 -4.76 0.86 -14.85
CA LEU A 84 -4.95 -0.39 -14.12
C LEU A 84 -6.22 -1.15 -14.54
N LYS A 85 -7.15 -0.53 -15.28
CA LYS A 85 -8.41 -1.16 -15.73
C LYS A 85 -8.25 -2.47 -16.52
N PRO A 86 -7.20 -2.66 -17.35
CA PRO A 86 -7.00 -3.93 -18.07
C PRO A 86 -6.67 -5.10 -17.15
N TYR A 87 -6.32 -4.83 -15.89
CA TYR A 87 -5.92 -5.82 -14.90
C TYR A 87 -7.03 -6.05 -13.87
N SER A 88 -7.08 -7.28 -13.31
CA SER A 88 -7.91 -7.56 -12.15
C SER A 88 -7.23 -7.00 -10.90
N VAL A 89 -7.54 -5.74 -10.55
CA VAL A 89 -6.91 -5.04 -9.43
C VAL A 89 -7.76 -5.16 -8.18
N GLN A 90 -7.12 -5.53 -7.09
CA GLN A 90 -7.70 -5.51 -5.74
C GLN A 90 -6.82 -4.67 -4.82
N VAL A 91 -7.41 -3.69 -4.16
CA VAL A 91 -6.71 -2.82 -3.20
C VAL A 91 -7.10 -3.23 -1.79
N TYR A 92 -6.11 -3.31 -0.90
CA TYR A 92 -6.29 -3.74 0.48
C TYR A 92 -5.75 -2.68 1.44
N GLU A 93 -6.57 -2.25 2.38
CA GLU A 93 -6.12 -1.49 3.55
C GLU A 93 -5.82 -2.46 4.69
N ILE A 94 -4.55 -2.56 5.07
CA ILE A 94 -4.09 -3.52 6.07
C ILE A 94 -3.95 -2.81 7.42
N ASN A 95 -4.55 -3.38 8.45
CA ASN A 95 -4.44 -2.85 9.81
C ASN A 95 -2.97 -2.88 10.27
N PRO A 96 -2.44 -1.77 10.83
CA PRO A 96 -1.07 -1.68 11.35
C PRO A 96 -0.68 -2.77 12.33
N SER A 97 -1.61 -3.19 13.19
CA SER A 97 -1.37 -4.27 14.14
C SER A 97 -1.09 -5.61 13.46
N LEU A 98 -1.71 -5.88 12.29
CA LEU A 98 -1.44 -7.07 11.49
C LEU A 98 -0.07 -7.00 10.82
N VAL A 99 0.32 -5.82 10.31
CA VAL A 99 1.65 -5.59 9.71
C VAL A 99 2.73 -5.76 10.79
N SER A 100 2.56 -5.12 11.94
CA SER A 100 3.52 -5.17 13.05
C SER A 100 3.64 -6.59 13.65
N GLY A 101 2.53 -7.30 13.80
CA GLY A 101 2.51 -8.70 14.24
C GLY A 101 3.24 -9.61 13.26
N PHE A 102 2.99 -9.43 11.97
CA PHE A 102 3.65 -10.18 10.90
C PHE A 102 5.16 -9.88 10.83
N LYS A 103 5.55 -8.60 10.96
CA LYS A 103 6.96 -8.17 11.05
C LYS A 103 7.70 -8.84 12.21
N LYS A 104 7.07 -8.96 13.38
CA LYS A 104 7.63 -9.68 14.54
C LYS A 104 7.83 -11.17 14.27
N ALA A 105 6.91 -11.82 13.54
CA ALA A 105 7.00 -13.21 13.18
C ALA A 105 8.14 -13.51 12.18
N PHE A 106 8.47 -12.57 11.29
CA PHE A 106 9.62 -12.67 10.39
C PHE A 106 10.97 -12.55 11.11
N GLY A 107 10.99 -12.06 12.36
CA GLY A 107 12.17 -11.98 13.22
C GLY A 107 13.11 -10.83 12.85
N SER A 108 14.06 -10.57 13.76
CA SER A 108 15.07 -9.51 13.65
C SER A 108 16.17 -9.74 12.59
N ARG A 109 15.96 -10.65 11.65
CA ARG A 109 16.94 -11.01 10.62
C ARG A 109 16.94 -10.07 9.41
N LEU A 110 15.97 -9.17 9.31
CA LEU A 110 15.86 -8.25 8.18
C LEU A 110 16.35 -6.84 8.57
N PRO A 111 17.17 -6.18 7.74
CA PRO A 111 17.63 -4.82 8.01
C PRO A 111 16.44 -3.87 8.04
N LYS A 112 16.45 -2.91 8.98
CA LYS A 112 15.46 -1.83 9.02
C LYS A 112 15.69 -0.90 7.82
N THR A 113 14.88 -1.05 6.79
CA THR A 113 14.85 -0.14 5.62
C THR A 113 13.39 0.12 5.26
N ASP A 114 13.10 1.26 4.66
CA ASP A 114 11.75 1.60 4.16
C ASP A 114 11.25 0.53 3.17
N ALA A 115 12.15 -0.05 2.38
CA ALA A 115 11.89 -1.20 1.53
C ALA A 115 11.41 -2.44 2.30
N LEU A 116 11.81 -2.59 3.58
CA LEU A 116 11.36 -3.70 4.41
C LEU A 116 9.87 -3.57 4.76
N ASP A 117 9.40 -2.37 5.08
CA ASP A 117 8.00 -2.18 5.47
C ASP A 117 7.07 -2.45 4.28
N ALA A 118 7.42 -1.97 3.09
CA ALA A 118 6.72 -2.32 1.86
C ALA A 118 6.78 -3.83 1.55
N TYR A 119 7.93 -4.50 1.77
CA TYR A 119 8.05 -5.94 1.61
C TYR A 119 7.15 -6.72 2.59
N ILE A 120 7.11 -6.31 3.85
CA ILE A 120 6.24 -6.94 4.87
C ILE A 120 4.76 -6.77 4.52
N ILE A 121 4.37 -5.60 3.98
CA ILE A 121 3.01 -5.38 3.48
C ILE A 121 2.69 -6.35 2.33
N ALA A 122 3.60 -6.51 1.37
CA ALA A 122 3.43 -7.45 0.25
C ALA A 122 3.31 -8.90 0.72
N GLU A 123 4.19 -9.35 1.64
CA GLU A 123 4.15 -10.69 2.24
C GLU A 123 2.87 -10.91 3.06
N ARG A 124 2.46 -9.91 3.86
CA ARG A 124 1.20 -10.00 4.61
C ARG A 124 0.01 -10.14 3.67
N LEU A 125 0.03 -9.46 2.54
CA LEU A 125 -1.00 -9.54 1.50
C LEU A 125 -1.00 -10.94 0.85
N ARG A 126 0.18 -11.45 0.49
CA ARG A 126 0.36 -12.78 -0.10
C ARG A 126 -0.11 -13.91 0.82
N PHE A 127 0.09 -13.76 2.12
CA PHE A 127 -0.38 -14.73 3.12
C PHE A 127 -1.90 -14.90 3.10
N GLY A 128 -2.66 -13.92 2.59
CA GLY A 128 -4.10 -13.99 2.41
C GLY A 128 -4.91 -13.67 3.66
N HIS A 129 -6.19 -14.08 3.67
CA HIS A 129 -7.14 -13.80 4.74
C HIS A 129 -7.37 -12.30 4.99
N LEU A 130 -7.35 -11.51 3.92
CA LEU A 130 -7.69 -10.10 3.92
C LEU A 130 -8.88 -9.86 2.99
N THR A 131 -9.72 -8.89 3.36
CA THR A 131 -10.83 -8.46 2.51
C THR A 131 -10.40 -7.25 1.69
N PRO A 132 -10.60 -7.26 0.36
CA PRO A 132 -10.34 -6.11 -0.48
C PRO A 132 -11.15 -4.90 0.00
N TYR A 133 -10.56 -3.72 -0.13
CA TYR A 133 -11.27 -2.48 0.14
C TYR A 133 -12.43 -2.31 -0.84
N SER A 134 -13.61 -2.05 -0.32
CA SER A 134 -14.81 -1.70 -1.11
C SER A 134 -15.21 -0.26 -0.81
N ARG A 135 -15.51 0.50 -1.85
CA ARG A 135 -16.11 1.84 -1.73
C ARG A 135 -17.58 1.81 -1.30
N GLU A 136 -18.05 0.72 -0.73
CA GLU A 136 -19.39 0.74 -0.18
C GLU A 136 -19.57 2.00 0.67
N VAL A 137 -20.63 2.74 0.37
CA VAL A 137 -20.95 4.03 0.98
C VAL A 137 -21.25 3.80 2.47
N SER A 138 -20.19 3.65 3.26
CA SER A 138 -20.33 3.70 4.70
C SER A 138 -20.72 5.12 5.06
N VAL A 139 -21.95 5.30 5.54
CA VAL A 139 -22.45 6.59 6.07
C VAL A 139 -21.49 7.20 7.09
N THR A 140 -20.68 6.38 7.73
CA THR A 140 -19.69 6.78 8.74
C THR A 140 -18.30 7.10 8.16
N ALA A 141 -18.03 6.84 6.87
CA ALA A 141 -16.70 7.07 6.29
C ALA A 141 -16.27 8.54 6.34
N PRO A 142 -17.13 9.54 5.99
CA PRO A 142 -16.77 10.95 6.11
C PRO A 142 -16.48 11.36 7.56
N LEU A 143 -17.27 10.88 8.51
CA LEU A 143 -17.08 11.17 9.94
C LEU A 143 -15.75 10.60 10.44
N ARG A 144 -15.39 9.39 10.02
CA ARG A 144 -14.10 8.76 10.36
C ARG A 144 -12.92 9.55 9.81
N GLN A 145 -13.03 10.06 8.57
CA GLN A 145 -11.99 10.90 7.97
C GLN A 145 -11.80 12.21 8.74
N LEU A 146 -12.91 12.88 9.08
CA LEU A 146 -12.87 14.12 9.87
C LEU A 146 -12.28 13.90 11.26
N THR A 147 -12.60 12.80 11.91
CA THR A 147 -12.07 12.46 13.23
C THR A 147 -10.56 12.20 13.17
N ARG A 148 -10.07 11.48 12.14
CA ARG A 148 -8.64 11.25 11.92
C ARG A 148 -7.90 12.54 11.59
N LEU A 149 -8.46 13.41 10.75
CA LEU A 149 -7.89 14.71 10.45
C LEU A 149 -7.79 15.58 11.70
N ARG A 150 -8.85 15.62 12.53
CA ARG A 150 -8.84 16.35 13.79
C ARG A 150 -7.73 15.84 14.72
N LEU A 151 -7.57 14.52 14.85
CA LEU A 151 -6.52 13.93 15.67
C LEU A 151 -5.14 14.37 15.19
N HIS A 152 -4.88 14.27 13.92
CA HIS A 152 -3.61 14.67 13.31
C HIS A 152 -3.29 16.17 13.53
N LEU A 153 -4.28 17.04 13.38
CA LEU A 153 -4.11 18.47 13.65
C LEU A 153 -3.80 18.75 15.13
N VAL A 154 -4.41 18.00 16.04
CA VAL A 154 -4.12 18.12 17.48
C VAL A 154 -2.70 17.65 17.79
N GLU A 155 -2.24 16.56 17.19
CA GLU A 155 -0.87 16.05 17.35
C GLU A 155 0.15 17.10 16.86
N LEU A 156 -0.05 17.68 15.67
CA LEU A 156 0.80 18.77 15.15
C LEU A 156 0.86 19.98 16.09
N LEU A 157 -0.28 20.38 16.66
CA LEU A 157 -0.34 21.50 17.62
C LEU A 157 0.37 21.19 18.94
N VAL A 158 0.42 19.93 19.34
CA VAL A 158 1.16 19.50 20.55
C VAL A 158 2.67 19.52 20.27
N ASP A 159 3.08 19.04 19.11
CA ASP A 159 4.50 18.99 18.69
C ASP A 159 5.10 20.40 18.53
N GLU A 160 4.31 21.39 18.04
CA GLU A 160 4.74 22.78 17.95
C GLU A 160 4.87 23.50 19.33
N LYS A 161 4.24 22.95 20.38
CA LYS A 161 4.26 23.55 21.73
C LYS A 161 5.36 22.99 22.64
N ASN A 162 6.04 21.92 22.21
CA ASN A 162 7.15 21.27 22.91
C ASN A 162 8.48 21.66 22.28
#